data_0b3324b4f1b39abf22e52e361a6efbfc
#
_entry.id   0b3324b4f1b39abf22e52e361a6efbfc
#
_cell.length_a   1.000
_cell.length_b   1.000
_cell.length_c   1.000
_cell.angle_alpha   90.00
_cell.angle_beta   90.00
_cell.angle_gamma   90.00
#
_symmetry.space_group_name_H-M   'P 1'
#
loop_
_entity.id
_entity.type
_entity.pdbx_description
1 polymer ?
#
loop_
_entity_poly.entity_id
_entity_poly.type
_entity_poly.pdbx_seq_one_letter_code
_entity_poly.pdbx_strand_id
1 'polypeptide(L)'
;MQRFLFGLFALILFGCAPQNSTQPQTDTPMRKLASLPDLGAAPELTNDTWLNVDAPLRLADLRGKVVIIDMWTFGCINCQHVIPALKDWHSKYADAGLVIIGNHFPEFSYEKDLTNVKEAVASYGIEYAVAQDNDGATWQAYKNHYWPALYLIDKQGHIRYVHIGEGQYKETEENIQALLAEDYSE
;
A
#
# COMPACT_ATOMS: atom_id res chain seq x y z
N MET A 1 -34.70 71.17 -52.05
CA MET A 1 -35.63 70.00 -52.00
C MET A 1 -34.83 68.77 -51.60
N GLN A 2 -34.78 68.44 -50.27
CA GLN A 2 -34.00 67.33 -49.73
C GLN A 2 -34.96 66.39 -49.03
N ARG A 3 -35.16 65.21 -49.65
CA ARG A 3 -36.03 64.17 -49.10
C ARG A 3 -35.24 63.34 -48.07
N PHE A 4 -35.65 63.38 -46.79
CA PHE A 4 -35.17 62.53 -45.77
C PHE A 4 -35.90 61.17 -45.83
N LEU A 5 -35.13 60.08 -46.04
CA LEU A 5 -35.62 58.69 -45.84
C LEU A 5 -35.31 58.27 -44.38
N PHE A 6 -36.37 57.96 -43.63
CA PHE A 6 -36.28 57.30 -42.33
C PHE A 6 -36.09 55.83 -42.57
N GLY A 7 -34.92 55.32 -42.18
CA GLY A 7 -34.64 53.86 -42.09
C GLY A 7 -35.07 53.29 -40.71
N LEU A 8 -36.01 52.38 -40.84
CA LEU A 8 -36.51 51.64 -39.66
C LEU A 8 -35.48 50.55 -39.24
N PHE A 9 -34.82 50.73 -38.12
CA PHE A 9 -33.89 49.76 -37.56
C PHE A 9 -34.68 48.78 -36.69
N ALA A 10 -34.85 47.54 -37.15
CA ALA A 10 -35.44 46.45 -36.36
C ALA A 10 -34.40 45.88 -35.39
N LEU A 11 -34.61 46.07 -34.11
CA LEU A 11 -33.83 45.45 -33.05
C LEU A 11 -34.21 43.95 -32.93
N ILE A 12 -33.32 43.08 -33.34
CA ILE A 12 -33.46 41.64 -33.08
C ILE A 12 -32.86 41.35 -31.70
N LEU A 13 -33.74 41.07 -30.73
CA LEU A 13 -33.35 40.56 -29.42
C LEU A 13 -32.98 39.10 -29.54
N PHE A 14 -31.68 38.78 -29.48
CA PHE A 14 -31.21 37.43 -29.30
C PHE A 14 -31.41 37.04 -27.84
N GLY A 15 -32.40 36.21 -27.59
CA GLY A 15 -32.63 35.59 -26.30
C GLY A 15 -31.53 34.52 -26.01
N CYS A 16 -30.64 34.78 -25.08
CA CYS A 16 -29.75 33.73 -24.50
C CYS A 16 -30.59 32.77 -23.67
N ALA A 17 -30.87 31.60 -24.19
CA ALA A 17 -31.35 30.49 -23.39
C ALA A 17 -30.16 29.90 -22.59
N PRO A 18 -30.32 29.60 -21.29
CA PRO A 18 -29.28 28.91 -20.53
C PRO A 18 -29.14 27.48 -21.05
N GLN A 19 -28.00 27.17 -21.67
CA GLN A 19 -27.64 25.79 -21.97
C GLN A 19 -27.29 25.08 -20.67
N ASN A 20 -28.19 24.25 -20.23
CA ASN A 20 -27.99 23.33 -19.14
C ASN A 20 -27.05 22.23 -19.67
N SER A 21 -25.71 22.41 -19.51
CA SER A 21 -24.73 21.42 -19.85
C SER A 21 -24.77 20.32 -18.73
N THR A 22 -25.66 19.35 -18.93
CA THR A 22 -25.57 18.07 -18.22
C THR A 22 -24.29 17.40 -18.69
N GLN A 23 -23.19 17.55 -17.92
CA GLN A 23 -21.99 16.74 -18.11
C GLN A 23 -22.40 15.28 -17.92
N PRO A 24 -22.04 14.38 -18.83
CA PRO A 24 -22.18 12.97 -18.58
C PRO A 24 -21.25 12.64 -17.40
N GLN A 25 -21.82 12.31 -16.25
CA GLN A 25 -21.09 11.58 -15.23
C GLN A 25 -20.69 10.26 -15.88
N THR A 26 -19.42 10.17 -16.26
CA THR A 26 -18.80 8.88 -16.57
C THR A 26 -18.71 8.13 -15.26
N ASP A 27 -19.77 7.39 -14.95
CA ASP A 27 -19.68 6.27 -14.02
C ASP A 27 -18.65 5.32 -14.63
N THR A 28 -17.38 5.52 -14.27
CA THR A 28 -16.37 4.48 -14.47
C THR A 28 -16.87 3.28 -13.67
N PRO A 29 -17.22 2.16 -14.32
CA PRO A 29 -17.67 1.00 -13.58
C PRO A 29 -16.54 0.66 -12.63
N MET A 30 -16.79 0.69 -11.32
CA MET A 30 -15.89 0.11 -10.33
C MET A 30 -15.65 -1.32 -10.81
N ARG A 31 -14.46 -1.56 -11.38
CA ARG A 31 -14.00 -2.90 -11.75
C ARG A 31 -14.16 -3.71 -10.46
N LYS A 32 -15.15 -4.61 -10.44
CA LYS A 32 -15.31 -5.56 -9.34
C LYS A 32 -13.97 -6.26 -9.24
N LEU A 33 -13.15 -5.85 -8.26
CA LEU A 33 -11.86 -6.46 -8.01
C LEU A 33 -12.16 -7.94 -7.81
N ALA A 34 -11.60 -8.80 -8.67
CA ALA A 34 -11.72 -10.23 -8.50
C ALA A 34 -11.17 -10.53 -7.10
N SER A 35 -11.88 -11.36 -6.33
CA SER A 35 -11.41 -11.76 -5.00
C SER A 35 -10.02 -12.37 -5.16
N LEU A 36 -9.06 -11.84 -4.38
CA LEU A 36 -7.70 -12.39 -4.38
C LEU A 36 -7.73 -13.86 -3.92
N PRO A 37 -6.83 -14.70 -4.44
CA PRO A 37 -6.76 -16.10 -4.02
C PRO A 37 -6.46 -16.19 -2.51
N ASP A 38 -6.96 -17.24 -1.87
CA ASP A 38 -6.54 -17.63 -0.52
C ASP A 38 -5.34 -18.59 -0.64
N LEU A 39 -4.17 -18.13 -0.19
CA LEU A 39 -2.92 -18.90 -0.24
C LEU A 39 -2.65 -19.62 1.09
N GLY A 40 -3.60 -19.59 2.01
CA GLY A 40 -3.53 -20.21 3.32
C GLY A 40 -3.18 -19.26 4.45
N ALA A 41 -3.28 -19.76 5.69
CA ALA A 41 -2.98 -18.99 6.89
C ALA A 41 -1.51 -18.53 6.91
N ALA A 42 -1.30 -17.25 7.21
CA ALA A 42 0.04 -16.70 7.39
C ALA A 42 0.71 -17.29 8.63
N PRO A 43 1.98 -17.71 8.55
CA PRO A 43 2.74 -18.10 9.73
C PRO A 43 2.85 -16.96 10.74
N GLU A 44 2.77 -17.28 12.04
CA GLU A 44 2.88 -16.28 13.09
C GLU A 44 4.30 -15.72 13.20
N LEU A 45 4.41 -14.47 13.65
CA LEU A 45 5.68 -13.80 13.91
C LEU A 45 6.17 -14.14 15.31
N THR A 46 7.41 -14.64 15.40
CA THR A 46 8.03 -15.05 16.67
C THR A 46 9.19 -14.15 17.08
N ASN A 47 9.47 -13.10 16.33
CA ASN A 47 10.55 -12.16 16.56
C ASN A 47 10.40 -11.46 17.92
N ASP A 48 11.52 -11.32 18.65
CA ASP A 48 11.57 -10.66 19.98
C ASP A 48 12.13 -9.23 19.91
N THR A 49 12.96 -8.94 18.90
CA THR A 49 13.59 -7.63 18.74
C THR A 49 12.84 -6.82 17.68
N TRP A 50 12.34 -5.66 18.11
CA TRP A 50 11.52 -4.79 17.28
C TRP A 50 11.97 -3.34 17.35
N LEU A 51 11.69 -2.58 16.29
CA LEU A 51 11.89 -1.13 16.15
C LEU A 51 10.57 -0.47 15.75
N ASN A 52 10.42 0.80 16.10
CA ASN A 52 9.27 1.65 15.77
C ASN A 52 7.93 1.17 16.39
N VAL A 53 7.99 0.28 17.37
CA VAL A 53 6.83 -0.18 18.15
C VAL A 53 7.26 -0.40 19.60
N ASP A 54 6.31 -0.25 20.54
CA ASP A 54 6.56 -0.38 21.98
C ASP A 54 6.64 -1.84 22.45
N ALA A 55 6.02 -2.75 21.68
CA ALA A 55 5.98 -4.18 21.99
C ALA A 55 6.00 -5.02 20.70
N PRO A 56 6.46 -6.28 20.77
CA PRO A 56 6.41 -7.21 19.65
C PRO A 56 4.99 -7.37 19.09
N LEU A 57 4.83 -7.22 17.76
CA LEU A 57 3.55 -7.48 17.09
C LEU A 57 3.37 -8.97 16.84
N ARG A 58 2.12 -9.41 16.92
CA ARG A 58 1.69 -10.79 16.60
C ARG A 58 0.52 -10.73 15.62
N LEU A 59 0.53 -11.57 14.59
CA LEU A 59 -0.57 -11.61 13.60
C LEU A 59 -1.92 -11.96 14.26
N ALA A 60 -1.88 -12.75 15.34
CA ALA A 60 -3.08 -13.04 16.13
C ALA A 60 -3.76 -11.77 16.68
N ASP A 61 -2.97 -10.75 17.07
CA ASP A 61 -3.45 -9.49 17.63
C ASP A 61 -3.82 -8.48 16.54
N LEU A 62 -3.48 -8.76 15.27
CA LEU A 62 -3.74 -7.90 14.11
C LEU A 62 -4.97 -8.34 13.30
N ARG A 63 -5.82 -9.23 13.84
CA ARG A 63 -7.09 -9.59 13.19
C ARG A 63 -7.95 -8.33 12.96
N GLY A 64 -8.59 -8.27 11.80
CA GLY A 64 -9.30 -7.06 11.35
C GLY A 64 -8.41 -6.02 10.66
N LYS A 65 -7.10 -6.23 10.59
CA LYS A 65 -6.14 -5.40 9.86
C LYS A 65 -5.63 -6.12 8.62
N VAL A 66 -5.32 -5.36 7.58
CA VAL A 66 -4.55 -5.83 6.44
C VAL A 66 -3.08 -5.69 6.80
N VAL A 67 -2.27 -6.75 6.60
CA VAL A 67 -0.87 -6.73 7.00
C VAL A 67 0.03 -6.98 5.79
N ILE A 68 1.10 -6.20 5.67
CA ILE A 68 2.22 -6.49 4.77
C ILE A 68 3.39 -6.99 5.62
N ILE A 69 3.92 -8.16 5.27
CA ILE A 69 5.25 -8.58 5.70
C ILE A 69 6.21 -8.36 4.54
N ASP A 70 7.18 -7.47 4.74
CA ASP A 70 8.26 -7.21 3.79
C ASP A 70 9.53 -7.91 4.28
N MET A 71 9.97 -8.93 3.54
CA MET A 71 11.23 -9.63 3.80
C MET A 71 12.37 -8.84 3.20
N TRP A 72 13.18 -8.22 4.04
CA TRP A 72 14.20 -7.28 3.61
C TRP A 72 15.51 -7.40 4.39
N THR A 73 16.56 -6.78 3.87
CA THR A 73 17.78 -6.44 4.60
C THR A 73 18.32 -5.10 4.13
N PHE A 74 19.01 -4.38 5.00
CA PHE A 74 19.41 -3.01 4.67
C PHE A 74 20.53 -2.93 3.61
N GLY A 75 21.34 -3.97 3.44
CA GLY A 75 22.39 -4.04 2.40
C GLY A 75 21.88 -4.38 1.01
N CYS A 76 20.64 -4.83 0.87
CA CYS A 76 20.04 -5.23 -0.39
C CYS A 76 19.56 -3.99 -1.18
N ILE A 77 20.16 -3.72 -2.33
CA ILE A 77 19.81 -2.55 -3.16
C ILE A 77 18.36 -2.59 -3.66
N ASN A 78 17.85 -3.76 -4.05
CA ASN A 78 16.46 -3.91 -4.50
C ASN A 78 15.48 -3.68 -3.35
N CYS A 79 15.84 -4.05 -2.10
CA CYS A 79 15.04 -3.74 -0.92
C CYS A 79 14.96 -2.23 -0.70
N GLN A 80 16.09 -1.52 -0.85
CA GLN A 80 16.11 -0.06 -0.72
C GLN A 80 15.18 0.63 -1.74
N HIS A 81 15.05 0.07 -2.95
CA HIS A 81 14.15 0.58 -3.99
C HIS A 81 12.66 0.38 -3.66
N VAL A 82 12.32 -0.59 -2.82
CA VAL A 82 10.92 -0.85 -2.39
C VAL A 82 10.49 0.07 -1.24
N ILE A 83 11.43 0.51 -0.38
CA ILE A 83 11.13 1.33 0.80
C ILE A 83 10.25 2.57 0.49
N PRO A 84 10.49 3.36 -0.57
CA PRO A 84 9.64 4.50 -0.87
C PRO A 84 8.15 4.14 -1.06
N ALA A 85 7.86 3.01 -1.70
CA ALA A 85 6.49 2.55 -1.89
C ALA A 85 5.87 2.09 -0.56
N LEU A 86 6.60 1.35 0.27
CA LEU A 86 6.15 0.94 1.61
C LEU A 86 5.83 2.16 2.49
N LYS A 87 6.68 3.18 2.49
CA LYS A 87 6.44 4.43 3.23
C LYS A 87 5.20 5.17 2.74
N ASP A 88 5.00 5.23 1.43
CA ASP A 88 3.83 5.86 0.81
C ASP A 88 2.54 5.12 1.20
N TRP A 89 2.52 3.78 1.12
CA TRP A 89 1.38 2.98 1.54
C TRP A 89 1.12 3.07 3.05
N HIS A 90 2.18 3.08 3.88
CA HIS A 90 2.04 3.29 5.31
C HIS A 90 1.34 4.63 5.59
N SER A 91 1.82 5.71 4.99
CA SER A 91 1.24 7.05 5.16
C SER A 91 -0.21 7.13 4.68
N LYS A 92 -0.55 6.47 3.57
CA LYS A 92 -1.89 6.53 2.98
C LYS A 92 -2.93 5.67 3.70
N TYR A 93 -2.52 4.49 4.18
CA TYR A 93 -3.47 3.45 4.56
C TYR A 93 -3.37 2.99 6.01
N ALA A 94 -2.44 3.51 6.83
CA ALA A 94 -2.33 3.11 8.23
C ALA A 94 -3.65 3.38 8.98
N ASP A 95 -4.23 4.57 8.82
CA ASP A 95 -5.52 4.94 9.44
C ASP A 95 -6.70 4.10 8.92
N ALA A 96 -6.59 3.59 7.68
CA ALA A 96 -7.57 2.70 7.08
C ALA A 96 -7.41 1.22 7.54
N GLY A 97 -6.37 0.93 8.31
CA GLY A 97 -6.15 -0.40 8.90
C GLY A 97 -5.06 -1.23 8.22
N LEU A 98 -4.17 -0.61 7.42
CA LEU A 98 -2.96 -1.28 6.94
C LEU A 98 -1.86 -1.26 8.02
N VAL A 99 -1.24 -2.39 8.27
CA VAL A 99 -0.04 -2.53 9.09
C VAL A 99 1.10 -3.05 8.21
N ILE A 100 2.23 -2.35 8.20
CA ILE A 100 3.43 -2.80 7.49
C ILE A 100 4.47 -3.24 8.52
N ILE A 101 5.06 -4.40 8.29
CA ILE A 101 6.11 -5.00 9.12
C ILE A 101 7.28 -5.38 8.21
N GLY A 102 8.41 -4.69 8.38
CA GLY A 102 9.66 -5.08 7.74
C GLY A 102 10.34 -6.19 8.54
N ASN A 103 10.32 -7.41 8.06
CA ASN A 103 11.07 -8.52 8.66
C ASN A 103 12.52 -8.49 8.14
N HIS A 104 13.43 -7.99 8.96
CA HIS A 104 14.84 -7.86 8.61
C HIS A 104 15.58 -9.16 8.85
N PHE A 105 15.85 -9.93 7.79
CA PHE A 105 16.69 -11.14 7.82
C PHE A 105 18.05 -10.85 7.19
N PRO A 106 19.17 -10.98 7.93
CA PRO A 106 20.50 -10.57 7.50
C PRO A 106 21.06 -11.49 6.40
N GLU A 107 21.61 -10.89 5.34
CA GLU A 107 22.41 -11.59 4.33
C GLU A 107 23.88 -11.69 4.80
N PHE A 108 24.40 -10.65 5.44
CA PHE A 108 25.78 -10.55 5.89
C PHE A 108 25.87 -10.43 7.42
N SER A 109 27.04 -10.79 7.96
CA SER A 109 27.24 -10.80 9.42
C SER A 109 27.06 -9.42 10.09
N TYR A 110 27.46 -8.34 9.43
CA TYR A 110 27.32 -6.98 9.96
C TYR A 110 25.86 -6.50 10.04
N GLU A 111 24.96 -7.12 9.28
CA GLU A 111 23.54 -6.84 9.32
C GLU A 111 22.82 -7.42 10.54
N LYS A 112 23.51 -8.31 11.27
CA LYS A 112 22.99 -8.87 12.53
C LYS A 112 23.08 -7.90 13.71
N ASP A 113 23.94 -6.87 13.60
CA ASP A 113 24.09 -5.89 14.66
C ASP A 113 22.87 -4.97 14.70
N LEU A 114 22.20 -4.95 15.85
CA LEU A 114 21.00 -4.13 16.05
C LEU A 114 21.29 -2.63 15.88
N THR A 115 22.52 -2.17 16.20
CA THR A 115 22.90 -0.75 16.00
C THR A 115 22.89 -0.41 14.53
N ASN A 116 23.47 -1.27 13.69
CA ASN A 116 23.48 -1.06 12.23
C ASN A 116 22.07 -1.09 11.66
N VAL A 117 21.19 -1.98 12.13
CA VAL A 117 19.77 -2.00 11.71
C VAL A 117 19.06 -0.70 12.10
N LYS A 118 19.26 -0.21 13.33
CA LYS A 118 18.69 1.07 13.79
C LYS A 118 19.16 2.25 12.95
N GLU A 119 20.45 2.33 12.64
CA GLU A 119 21.02 3.36 11.80
C GLU A 119 20.43 3.32 10.38
N ALA A 120 20.29 2.12 9.81
CA ALA A 120 19.69 1.94 8.50
C ALA A 120 18.19 2.35 8.49
N VAL A 121 17.40 1.90 9.46
CA VAL A 121 15.99 2.28 9.63
C VAL A 121 15.84 3.80 9.72
N ALA A 122 16.67 4.46 10.53
CA ALA A 122 16.67 5.91 10.67
C ALA A 122 17.10 6.61 9.36
N SER A 123 18.15 6.13 8.68
CA SER A 123 18.67 6.75 7.46
C SER A 123 17.70 6.65 6.29
N TYR A 124 16.93 5.56 6.19
CA TYR A 124 15.88 5.39 5.19
C TYR A 124 14.56 6.07 5.56
N GLY A 125 14.46 6.59 6.80
CA GLY A 125 13.25 7.22 7.33
C GLY A 125 12.08 6.24 7.37
N ILE A 126 12.32 5.01 7.83
CA ILE A 126 11.30 3.97 8.01
C ILE A 126 10.59 4.23 9.33
N GLU A 127 9.27 4.45 9.28
CA GLU A 127 8.41 4.71 10.45
C GLU A 127 7.51 3.52 10.80
N TYR A 128 7.28 2.61 9.84
CA TYR A 128 6.53 1.37 10.11
C TYR A 128 7.34 0.39 10.97
N ALA A 129 6.66 -0.61 11.53
CA ALA A 129 7.26 -1.61 12.40
C ALA A 129 8.38 -2.40 11.71
N VAL A 130 9.48 -2.65 12.41
CA VAL A 130 10.58 -3.50 11.92
C VAL A 130 10.90 -4.55 12.95
N ALA A 131 10.87 -5.83 12.53
CA ALA A 131 11.29 -6.98 13.31
C ALA A 131 12.67 -7.45 12.85
N GLN A 132 13.58 -7.74 13.78
CA GLN A 132 14.86 -8.37 13.47
C GLN A 132 14.72 -9.89 13.54
N ASP A 133 15.15 -10.60 12.50
CA ASP A 133 15.01 -12.05 12.30
C ASP A 133 16.37 -12.73 12.15
N ASN A 134 17.26 -12.52 13.13
CA ASN A 134 18.65 -12.97 13.05
C ASN A 134 18.85 -14.49 13.01
N ASP A 135 17.91 -15.26 13.53
CA ASP A 135 17.87 -16.72 13.49
C ASP A 135 17.09 -17.27 12.29
N GLY A 136 16.41 -16.40 11.56
CA GLY A 136 15.64 -16.75 10.37
C GLY A 136 14.35 -17.52 10.68
N ALA A 137 13.81 -17.43 11.88
CA ALA A 137 12.62 -18.17 12.27
C ALA A 137 11.40 -17.74 11.42
N THR A 138 11.16 -16.43 11.28
CA THR A 138 10.10 -15.90 10.43
C THR A 138 10.40 -16.17 8.95
N TRP A 139 11.62 -15.92 8.48
CA TRP A 139 12.05 -16.22 7.12
C TRP A 139 11.74 -17.66 6.70
N GLN A 140 12.08 -18.64 7.55
CA GLN A 140 11.86 -20.06 7.30
C GLN A 140 10.38 -20.44 7.37
N ALA A 141 9.62 -19.89 8.32
CA ALA A 141 8.19 -20.13 8.44
C ALA A 141 7.42 -19.73 7.18
N TYR A 142 7.79 -18.61 6.59
CA TYR A 142 7.25 -18.13 5.30
C TYR A 142 7.84 -18.87 4.09
N LYS A 143 8.79 -19.79 4.28
CA LYS A 143 9.53 -20.49 3.21
C LYS A 143 10.11 -19.48 2.20
N ASN A 144 10.57 -18.32 2.69
CA ASN A 144 11.11 -17.29 1.84
C ASN A 144 12.54 -17.64 1.37
N HIS A 145 12.89 -17.20 0.17
CA HIS A 145 14.18 -17.48 -0.45
C HIS A 145 14.82 -16.24 -1.10
N TYR A 146 14.14 -15.11 -1.11
CA TYR A 146 14.54 -13.94 -1.90
C TYR A 146 14.34 -12.63 -1.13
N TRP A 147 15.18 -11.64 -1.43
CA TRP A 147 15.02 -10.25 -1.03
C TRP A 147 14.85 -9.36 -2.26
N PRO A 148 13.96 -8.37 -2.23
CA PRO A 148 12.81 -8.29 -1.32
C PRO A 148 11.74 -9.34 -1.65
N ALA A 149 10.89 -9.65 -0.68
CA ALA A 149 9.67 -10.41 -0.93
C ALA A 149 8.55 -9.87 -0.03
N LEU A 150 7.37 -9.64 -0.61
CA LEU A 150 6.24 -9.03 0.05
C LEU A 150 5.10 -10.04 0.15
N TYR A 151 4.55 -10.19 1.35
CA TYR A 151 3.38 -11.02 1.63
C TYR A 151 2.26 -10.12 2.12
N LEU A 152 1.14 -10.09 1.38
CA LEU A 152 -0.04 -9.33 1.75
C LEU A 152 -1.07 -10.27 2.39
N ILE A 153 -1.46 -9.94 3.61
CA ILE A 153 -2.29 -10.76 4.49
C ILE A 153 -3.59 -10.02 4.75
N ASP A 154 -4.70 -10.73 4.67
CA ASP A 154 -6.04 -10.16 4.90
C ASP A 154 -6.39 -10.02 6.39
N LYS A 155 -7.58 -9.46 6.65
CA LYS A 155 -8.11 -9.23 7.99
C LYS A 155 -8.36 -10.52 8.78
N GLN A 156 -8.44 -11.67 8.11
CA GLN A 156 -8.58 -13.00 8.73
C GLN A 156 -7.21 -13.68 8.98
N GLY A 157 -6.11 -13.07 8.50
CA GLY A 157 -4.76 -13.57 8.66
C GLY A 157 -4.35 -14.60 7.61
N HIS A 158 -4.95 -14.57 6.44
CA HIS A 158 -4.59 -15.40 5.31
C HIS A 158 -3.76 -14.61 4.31
N ILE A 159 -2.73 -15.25 3.75
CA ILE A 159 -1.93 -14.68 2.66
C ILE A 159 -2.81 -14.66 1.40
N ARG A 160 -2.92 -13.46 0.78
CA ARG A 160 -3.75 -13.26 -0.41
C ARG A 160 -2.94 -12.86 -1.64
N TYR A 161 -1.73 -12.38 -1.43
CA TYR A 161 -0.84 -11.99 -2.52
C TYR A 161 0.61 -12.10 -2.06
N VAL A 162 1.48 -12.53 -2.98
CA VAL A 162 2.93 -12.59 -2.77
C VAL A 162 3.61 -11.96 -3.96
N HIS A 163 4.52 -11.04 -3.71
CA HIS A 163 5.38 -10.45 -4.73
C HIS A 163 6.86 -10.66 -4.38
N ILE A 164 7.64 -11.15 -5.32
CA ILE A 164 9.08 -11.38 -5.16
C ILE A 164 9.84 -10.41 -6.06
N GLY A 165 10.81 -9.72 -5.48
CA GLY A 165 11.61 -8.71 -6.16
C GLY A 165 11.03 -7.30 -6.03
N GLU A 166 11.67 -6.34 -6.69
CA GLU A 166 11.17 -4.96 -6.79
C GLU A 166 10.12 -4.82 -7.90
N GLY A 167 9.35 -3.72 -7.88
CA GLY A 167 8.34 -3.43 -8.91
C GLY A 167 6.92 -3.82 -8.51
N GLN A 168 6.02 -3.98 -9.51
CA GLN A 168 4.60 -4.31 -9.33
C GLN A 168 3.86 -3.37 -8.33
N TYR A 169 4.37 -2.15 -8.11
CA TYR A 169 3.85 -1.24 -7.08
C TYR A 169 2.38 -0.92 -7.26
N LYS A 170 1.95 -0.68 -8.51
CA LYS A 170 0.54 -0.41 -8.81
C LYS A 170 -0.36 -1.60 -8.48
N GLU A 171 0.03 -2.80 -8.90
CA GLU A 171 -0.73 -4.03 -8.62
C GLU A 171 -0.80 -4.30 -7.12
N THR A 172 0.32 -4.15 -6.41
CA THR A 172 0.38 -4.31 -4.96
C THR A 172 -0.55 -3.32 -4.26
N GLU A 173 -0.55 -2.04 -4.67
CA GLU A 173 -1.44 -1.02 -4.09
C GLU A 173 -2.91 -1.31 -4.38
N GLU A 174 -3.26 -1.77 -5.60
CA GLU A 174 -4.61 -2.21 -5.94
C GLU A 174 -5.07 -3.38 -5.05
N ASN A 175 -4.18 -4.32 -4.76
CA ASN A 175 -4.47 -5.45 -3.86
C ASN A 175 -4.62 -5.01 -2.39
N ILE A 176 -3.82 -4.07 -1.91
CA ILE A 176 -3.99 -3.45 -0.58
C ILE A 176 -5.39 -2.83 -0.47
N GLN A 177 -5.78 -2.01 -1.45
CA GLN A 177 -7.07 -1.34 -1.47
C GLN A 177 -8.22 -2.35 -1.51
N ALA A 178 -8.07 -3.44 -2.28
CA ALA A 178 -9.06 -4.50 -2.36
C ALA A 178 -9.29 -5.16 -1.00
N LEU A 179 -8.22 -5.56 -0.30
CA LEU A 179 -8.33 -6.20 1.01
C LEU A 179 -8.82 -5.25 2.11
N LEU A 180 -8.45 -3.97 2.04
CA LEU A 180 -8.99 -2.96 2.97
C LEU A 180 -10.50 -2.78 2.80
N ALA A 181 -11.00 -2.87 1.56
CA ALA A 181 -12.41 -2.75 1.23
C ALA A 181 -13.22 -4.03 1.46
N GLU A 182 -12.58 -5.20 1.64
CA GLU A 182 -13.28 -6.45 1.94
C GLU A 182 -14.01 -6.34 3.28
N ASP A 183 -15.30 -6.65 3.26
CA ASP A 183 -16.14 -6.73 4.47
C ASP A 183 -16.18 -8.20 4.93
N TYR A 184 -15.67 -8.44 6.12
CA TYR A 184 -15.67 -9.76 6.76
C TYR A 184 -16.76 -9.78 7.84
N SER A 185 -18.00 -9.37 7.49
CA SER A 185 -19.14 -9.56 8.39
C SER A 185 -19.33 -11.06 8.62
N GLU A 186 -19.23 -11.46 9.91
CA GLU A 186 -19.53 -12.81 10.40
C GLU A 186 -21.00 -13.17 10.15
#